data_e8e05478f3f594d60143331579e6e6f1
#
_entry.id   e8e05478f3f594d60143331579e6e6f1
#
_cell.length_a   1.000
_cell.length_b   1.000
_cell.length_c   1.000
_cell.angle_alpha   90.00
_cell.angle_beta   90.00
_cell.angle_gamma   90.00
#
_symmetry.space_group_name_H-M   'P 1'
#
loop_
_entity.id
_entity.type
_entity.pdbx_description
1 polymer ?
#
loop_
_entity_poly.entity_id
_entity_poly.type
_entity_poly.pdbx_seq_one_letter_code
_entity_poly.pdbx_strand_id
1 'polypeptide(L)'
;KGEASQAWHLCVTYPHLKDPYWLSVNYGMVEEVKRLGVNMRVLEAGGYPQLATQVEQLSHCVEAASDAIIVGTVSFNGLSPSIRTIAKTTPVIAAVNDIANVGISAKAGVSWYSMGQKVGQYLAQRHPTKGTNEAKVAWFPGPKESGWVGFINDGFHDGIADSGVSIVAVKWGDTGKEIQRNLLQEVLEETDDFDYIVG
;
A
#
# COMPACT_ATOMS: atom_id res chain seq x y z
N LYS A 1 29.87 -0.99 -3.02
CA LYS A 1 28.99 -1.91 -2.26
C LYS A 1 29.30 -3.32 -2.77
N GLY A 2 29.66 -4.24 -1.87
CA GLY A 2 30.07 -5.61 -2.22
C GLY A 2 28.90 -6.55 -2.49
N GLU A 3 29.24 -7.75 -2.94
CA GLU A 3 28.32 -8.89 -2.99
C GLU A 3 27.95 -9.34 -1.57
N ALA A 4 26.85 -10.11 -1.43
CA ALA A 4 26.48 -10.71 -0.16
C ALA A 4 27.53 -11.73 0.29
N SER A 5 27.67 -11.94 1.62
CA SER A 5 28.64 -12.89 2.19
C SER A 5 28.33 -14.35 1.85
N GLN A 6 27.10 -14.64 1.43
CA GLN A 6 26.63 -15.96 0.98
C GLN A 6 25.39 -15.82 0.10
N ALA A 7 25.01 -16.90 -0.57
CA ALA A 7 23.80 -16.96 -1.40
C ALA A 7 22.55 -17.13 -0.54
N TRP A 8 22.09 -16.04 0.11
CA TRP A 8 20.86 -16.03 0.89
C TRP A 8 19.65 -16.39 0.05
N HIS A 9 18.64 -17.00 0.67
CA HIS A 9 17.36 -17.34 0.06
C HIS A 9 16.26 -16.44 0.63
N LEU A 10 15.82 -15.48 -0.14
CA LEU A 10 14.77 -14.54 0.23
C LEU A 10 13.41 -15.01 -0.30
N CYS A 11 12.37 -14.91 0.52
CA CYS A 11 10.98 -15.07 0.08
C CYS A 11 10.27 -13.73 0.14
N VAL A 12 9.62 -13.36 -0.95
CA VAL A 12 8.93 -12.06 -1.06
C VAL A 12 7.46 -12.33 -1.34
N THR A 13 6.55 -11.69 -0.59
CA THR A 13 5.12 -11.73 -0.86
C THR A 13 4.62 -10.34 -1.19
N TYR A 14 3.84 -10.21 -2.28
CA TYR A 14 3.19 -8.98 -2.71
C TYR A 14 1.66 -9.10 -2.68
N PRO A 15 0.93 -7.98 -2.59
CA PRO A 15 -0.51 -7.99 -2.78
C PRO A 15 -0.88 -8.49 -4.19
N HIS A 16 -0.18 -7.99 -5.20
CA HIS A 16 -0.36 -8.34 -6.61
C HIS A 16 0.79 -7.80 -7.47
N LEU A 17 0.84 -8.22 -8.74
CA LEU A 17 1.72 -7.68 -9.78
C LEU A 17 0.92 -7.16 -11.00
N LYS A 18 -0.33 -6.69 -10.77
CA LYS A 18 -1.25 -6.26 -11.82
C LYS A 18 -1.10 -4.79 -12.24
N ASP A 19 -0.32 -3.98 -11.51
CA ASP A 19 -0.12 -2.57 -11.80
C ASP A 19 1.37 -2.16 -11.88
N PRO A 20 1.68 -1.01 -12.50
CA PRO A 20 3.05 -0.54 -12.66
C PRO A 20 3.79 -0.30 -11.35
N TYR A 21 3.08 0.00 -10.25
CA TYR A 21 3.71 0.28 -8.96
C TYR A 21 4.44 -0.96 -8.42
N TRP A 22 3.71 -2.07 -8.23
CA TRP A 22 4.30 -3.31 -7.71
C TRP A 22 5.24 -3.97 -8.72
N LEU A 23 5.01 -3.80 -10.02
CA LEU A 23 5.98 -4.22 -11.04
C LEU A 23 7.31 -3.46 -10.90
N SER A 24 7.28 -2.15 -10.63
CA SER A 24 8.48 -1.35 -10.41
C SER A 24 9.21 -1.73 -9.12
N VAL A 25 8.48 -1.99 -8.04
CA VAL A 25 9.06 -2.51 -6.79
C VAL A 25 9.75 -3.85 -7.03
N ASN A 26 9.07 -4.78 -7.70
CA ASN A 26 9.64 -6.09 -8.04
C ASN A 26 10.87 -5.96 -8.92
N TYR A 27 10.85 -5.09 -9.93
CA TYR A 27 12.01 -4.83 -10.78
C TYR A 27 13.23 -4.38 -9.96
N GLY A 28 13.04 -3.41 -9.05
CA GLY A 28 14.12 -2.94 -8.19
C GLY A 28 14.67 -4.04 -7.27
N MET A 29 13.81 -4.90 -6.73
CA MET A 29 14.25 -6.04 -5.92
C MET A 29 15.02 -7.07 -6.75
N VAL A 30 14.56 -7.40 -7.95
CA VAL A 30 15.24 -8.34 -8.87
C VAL A 30 16.64 -7.83 -9.24
N GLU A 31 16.78 -6.55 -9.58
CA GLU A 31 18.08 -5.97 -9.92
C GLU A 31 19.04 -5.99 -8.71
N GLU A 32 18.54 -5.68 -7.52
CA GLU A 32 19.38 -5.71 -6.32
C GLU A 32 19.79 -7.14 -5.93
N VAL A 33 18.90 -8.10 -6.07
CA VAL A 33 19.17 -9.54 -5.85
C VAL A 33 20.26 -10.03 -6.77
N LYS A 34 20.20 -9.69 -8.08
CA LYS A 34 21.26 -10.00 -9.05
C LYS A 34 22.59 -9.37 -8.64
N ARG A 35 22.56 -8.07 -8.29
CA ARG A 35 23.77 -7.33 -7.88
C ARG A 35 24.43 -7.92 -6.64
N LEU A 36 23.64 -8.43 -5.69
CA LEU A 36 24.13 -9.02 -4.44
C LEU A 36 24.52 -10.50 -4.57
N GLY A 37 24.12 -11.19 -5.63
CA GLY A 37 24.33 -12.63 -5.79
C GLY A 37 23.50 -13.50 -4.83
N VAL A 38 22.28 -13.04 -4.47
CA VAL A 38 21.36 -13.78 -3.60
C VAL A 38 20.20 -14.37 -4.40
N ASN A 39 19.47 -15.33 -3.81
CA ASN A 39 18.30 -15.93 -4.41
C ASN A 39 17.01 -15.28 -3.89
N MET A 40 16.01 -15.15 -4.76
CA MET A 40 14.71 -14.61 -4.39
C MET A 40 13.57 -15.40 -5.01
N ARG A 41 12.61 -15.81 -4.18
CA ARG A 41 11.32 -16.34 -4.62
C ARG A 41 10.25 -15.30 -4.41
N VAL A 42 9.43 -15.06 -5.42
CA VAL A 42 8.32 -14.10 -5.38
C VAL A 42 6.99 -14.84 -5.40
N LEU A 43 6.09 -14.44 -4.51
CA LEU A 43 4.70 -14.88 -4.43
C LEU A 43 3.80 -13.65 -4.47
N GLU A 44 2.64 -13.74 -5.13
CA GLU A 44 1.67 -12.65 -5.17
C GLU A 44 0.28 -13.16 -4.80
N ALA A 45 -0.48 -12.38 -4.05
CA ALA A 45 -1.73 -12.83 -3.45
C ALA A 45 -2.96 -12.71 -4.39
N GLY A 46 -2.87 -11.94 -5.48
CA GLY A 46 -3.98 -11.71 -6.41
C GLY A 46 -4.79 -10.44 -6.13
N GLY A 47 -4.44 -9.66 -5.11
CA GLY A 47 -5.09 -8.41 -4.76
C GLY A 47 -5.19 -8.18 -3.26
N TYR A 48 -5.57 -6.97 -2.86
CA TYR A 48 -5.71 -6.61 -1.44
C TYR A 48 -6.77 -7.41 -0.67
N PRO A 49 -7.87 -7.89 -1.28
CA PRO A 49 -8.84 -8.74 -0.57
C PRO A 49 -8.32 -10.13 -0.17
N GLN A 50 -7.14 -10.55 -0.66
CA GLN A 50 -6.64 -11.91 -0.57
C GLN A 50 -5.78 -12.17 0.69
N LEU A 51 -6.29 -11.82 1.86
CA LEU A 51 -5.56 -12.01 3.13
C LEU A 51 -5.22 -13.48 3.40
N ALA A 52 -6.19 -14.39 3.19
CA ALA A 52 -5.98 -15.82 3.42
C ALA A 52 -4.85 -16.37 2.55
N THR A 53 -4.82 -16.02 1.27
CA THR A 53 -3.76 -16.41 0.34
C THR A 53 -2.39 -15.92 0.81
N GLN A 54 -2.29 -14.67 1.30
CA GLN A 54 -1.01 -14.15 1.78
C GLN A 54 -0.55 -14.83 3.08
N VAL A 55 -1.48 -15.22 3.97
CA VAL A 55 -1.16 -16.06 5.15
C VAL A 55 -0.57 -17.40 4.74
N GLU A 56 -1.17 -18.08 3.76
CA GLU A 56 -0.64 -19.34 3.20
C GLU A 56 0.75 -19.15 2.58
N GLN A 57 0.96 -18.05 1.84
CA GLN A 57 2.25 -17.73 1.25
C GLN A 57 3.35 -17.54 2.29
N LEU A 58 3.04 -16.89 3.42
CA LEU A 58 3.99 -16.78 4.54
C LEU A 58 4.38 -18.16 5.09
N SER A 59 3.43 -19.09 5.20
CA SER A 59 3.70 -20.47 5.60
C SER A 59 4.62 -21.19 4.59
N HIS A 60 4.36 -21.04 3.30
CA HIS A 60 5.20 -21.57 2.24
C HIS A 60 6.63 -21.00 2.25
N CYS A 61 6.81 -19.71 2.63
CA CYS A 61 8.15 -19.13 2.79
C CYS A 61 8.93 -19.83 3.92
N VAL A 62 8.26 -20.14 5.03
CA VAL A 62 8.86 -20.84 6.17
C VAL A 62 9.19 -22.31 5.79
N GLU A 63 8.26 -23.01 5.17
CA GLU A 63 8.45 -24.41 4.71
C GLU A 63 9.61 -24.54 3.72
N ALA A 64 9.81 -23.51 2.88
CA ALA A 64 10.93 -23.43 1.96
C ALA A 64 12.27 -23.06 2.64
N ALA A 65 12.33 -23.00 3.96
CA ALA A 65 13.50 -22.63 4.75
C ALA A 65 14.16 -21.31 4.28
N SER A 66 13.36 -20.30 4.00
CA SER A 66 13.86 -18.98 3.58
C SER A 66 14.63 -18.31 4.71
N ASP A 67 15.76 -17.70 4.39
CA ASP A 67 16.62 -17.00 5.36
C ASP A 67 16.00 -15.69 5.86
N ALA A 68 15.18 -15.04 5.04
CA ALA A 68 14.38 -13.89 5.40
C ALA A 68 13.12 -13.78 4.52
N ILE A 69 12.10 -13.12 5.06
CA ILE A 69 10.83 -12.88 4.37
C ILE A 69 10.62 -11.38 4.20
N ILE A 70 10.33 -10.93 2.98
CA ILE A 70 9.97 -9.55 2.67
C ILE A 70 8.47 -9.52 2.37
N VAL A 71 7.73 -8.67 3.09
CA VAL A 71 6.27 -8.62 3.03
C VAL A 71 5.80 -7.26 2.53
N GLY A 72 5.24 -7.22 1.31
CA GLY A 72 4.32 -6.17 0.90
C GLY A 72 2.91 -6.59 1.33
N THR A 73 2.44 -6.06 2.46
CA THR A 73 1.24 -6.57 3.10
C THR A 73 -0.06 -6.18 2.39
N VAL A 74 -1.04 -7.07 2.39
CA VAL A 74 -2.43 -6.76 1.98
C VAL A 74 -3.24 -6.10 3.09
N SER A 75 -2.84 -6.25 4.37
CA SER A 75 -3.58 -5.75 5.53
C SER A 75 -2.65 -5.22 6.62
N PHE A 76 -3.04 -4.15 7.31
CA PHE A 76 -2.26 -3.60 8.41
C PHE A 76 -2.10 -4.60 9.58
N ASN A 77 -3.18 -5.26 9.99
CA ASN A 77 -3.21 -6.15 11.15
C ASN A 77 -3.38 -7.64 10.80
N GLY A 78 -3.93 -7.96 9.62
CA GLY A 78 -4.38 -9.32 9.29
C GLY A 78 -3.29 -10.39 9.35
N LEU A 79 -2.04 -10.03 9.03
CA LEU A 79 -0.89 -10.93 9.08
C LEU A 79 -0.24 -11.05 10.47
N SER A 80 -0.67 -10.26 11.47
CA SER A 80 -0.04 -10.18 12.79
C SER A 80 0.14 -11.53 13.49
N PRO A 81 -0.84 -12.47 13.50
CA PRO A 81 -0.65 -13.77 14.12
C PRO A 81 0.49 -14.58 13.48
N SER A 82 0.53 -14.62 12.16
CA SER A 82 1.56 -15.35 11.40
C SER A 82 2.94 -14.73 11.61
N ILE A 83 3.06 -13.40 11.50
CA ILE A 83 4.32 -12.68 11.68
C ILE A 83 4.88 -12.87 13.08
N ARG A 84 4.06 -12.78 14.15
CA ARG A 84 4.51 -13.04 15.53
C ARG A 84 5.15 -14.42 15.70
N THR A 85 4.66 -15.40 14.98
CA THR A 85 5.19 -16.76 15.03
C THR A 85 6.48 -16.88 14.22
N ILE A 86 6.47 -16.40 12.99
CA ILE A 86 7.59 -16.48 12.05
C ILE A 86 8.80 -15.67 12.53
N ALA A 87 8.58 -14.48 13.03
CA ALA A 87 9.63 -13.57 13.48
C ALA A 87 10.47 -14.08 14.65
N LYS A 88 10.06 -15.16 15.30
CA LYS A 88 10.87 -15.82 16.35
C LYS A 88 12.10 -16.54 15.78
N THR A 89 12.05 -16.93 14.54
CA THR A 89 13.10 -17.74 13.88
C THR A 89 13.60 -17.18 12.56
N THR A 90 12.77 -16.40 11.87
CA THR A 90 13.06 -15.89 10.53
C THR A 90 12.84 -14.39 10.51
N PRO A 91 13.83 -13.57 10.10
CA PRO A 91 13.66 -12.12 9.94
C PRO A 91 12.53 -11.79 8.97
N VAL A 92 11.64 -10.89 9.38
CA VAL A 92 10.55 -10.38 8.54
C VAL A 92 10.76 -8.89 8.31
N ILE A 93 10.78 -8.48 7.05
CA ILE A 93 10.98 -7.11 6.61
C ILE A 93 9.70 -6.64 5.92
N ALA A 94 9.13 -5.54 6.40
CA ALA A 94 8.00 -4.91 5.73
C ALA A 94 8.48 -4.03 4.57
N ALA A 95 7.84 -4.16 3.42
CA ALA A 95 8.16 -3.38 2.24
C ALA A 95 6.93 -2.62 1.74
N VAL A 96 7.10 -1.32 1.46
CA VAL A 96 6.12 -0.41 0.86
C VAL A 96 4.96 -0.09 1.79
N ASN A 97 4.05 -1.04 1.98
CA ASN A 97 2.84 -0.88 2.80
C ASN A 97 3.17 -0.94 4.30
N ASP A 98 2.44 -0.16 5.07
CA ASP A 98 2.56 -0.22 6.52
C ASP A 98 1.92 -1.48 7.09
N ILE A 99 2.50 -1.97 8.17
CA ILE A 99 2.09 -3.17 8.87
C ILE A 99 2.31 -2.98 10.37
N ALA A 100 1.45 -3.59 11.19
CA ALA A 100 1.60 -3.56 12.63
C ALA A 100 2.98 -4.11 13.05
N ASN A 101 3.65 -3.40 13.95
CA ASN A 101 4.95 -3.82 14.46
C ASN A 101 4.81 -4.94 15.50
N VAL A 102 4.76 -6.17 15.02
CA VAL A 102 4.58 -7.39 15.83
C VAL A 102 5.79 -8.34 15.77
N GLY A 103 6.99 -7.77 15.70
CA GLY A 103 8.25 -8.51 15.63
C GLY A 103 8.93 -8.42 14.27
N ILE A 104 8.52 -7.50 13.39
CA ILE A 104 9.25 -7.23 12.16
C ILE A 104 10.63 -6.66 12.45
N SER A 105 11.62 -7.05 11.66
CA SER A 105 13.03 -6.68 11.84
C SER A 105 13.35 -5.31 11.26
N ALA A 106 12.67 -4.92 10.18
CA ALA A 106 12.87 -3.65 9.49
C ALA A 106 11.67 -3.27 8.63
N LYS A 107 11.58 -1.98 8.28
CA LYS A 107 10.64 -1.45 7.29
C LYS A 107 11.38 -0.66 6.21
N ALA A 108 10.96 -0.81 4.95
CA ALA A 108 11.35 0.03 3.84
C ALA A 108 10.10 0.52 3.11
N GLY A 109 9.85 1.81 3.13
CA GLY A 109 8.62 2.38 2.55
C GLY A 109 8.61 3.90 2.55
N VAL A 110 7.45 4.46 2.23
CA VAL A 110 7.19 5.90 2.22
C VAL A 110 6.15 6.26 3.28
N SER A 111 6.05 7.53 3.62
CA SER A 111 4.98 8.03 4.49
C SER A 111 3.70 8.23 3.67
N TRP A 112 2.80 7.28 3.72
CA TRP A 112 1.49 7.37 3.09
C TRP A 112 0.66 8.55 3.63
N TYR A 113 0.76 8.81 4.93
CA TYR A 113 0.17 10.02 5.54
C TYR A 113 0.68 11.30 4.87
N SER A 114 2.00 11.45 4.74
CA SER A 114 2.57 12.64 4.10
C SER A 114 2.17 12.77 2.63
N MET A 115 1.98 11.66 1.91
CA MET A 115 1.49 11.68 0.54
C MET A 115 0.07 12.22 0.48
N GLY A 116 -0.86 11.68 1.27
CA GLY A 116 -2.22 12.19 1.36
C GLY A 116 -2.28 13.64 1.77
N GLN A 117 -1.50 14.02 2.80
CA GLN A 117 -1.42 15.39 3.29
C GLN A 117 -0.97 16.38 2.20
N LYS A 118 0.04 16.01 1.39
CA LYS A 118 0.52 16.87 0.29
C LYS A 118 -0.53 17.08 -0.79
N VAL A 119 -1.29 16.05 -1.13
CA VAL A 119 -2.41 16.18 -2.09
C VAL A 119 -3.49 17.10 -1.53
N GLY A 120 -3.88 16.90 -0.25
CA GLY A 120 -4.83 17.77 0.43
C GLY A 120 -4.36 19.22 0.49
N GLN A 121 -3.11 19.47 0.90
CA GLN A 121 -2.51 20.80 0.94
C GLN A 121 -2.48 21.49 -0.43
N TYR A 122 -2.24 20.73 -1.50
CA TYR A 122 -2.29 21.28 -2.86
C TYR A 122 -3.67 21.82 -3.22
N LEU A 123 -4.74 21.11 -2.86
CA LEU A 123 -6.11 21.59 -3.06
C LEU A 123 -6.43 22.75 -2.12
N ALA A 124 -6.05 22.68 -0.84
CA ALA A 124 -6.27 23.73 0.14
C ALA A 124 -5.61 25.06 -0.25
N GLN A 125 -4.44 25.04 -0.88
CA GLN A 125 -3.78 26.24 -1.40
C GLN A 125 -4.57 26.92 -2.54
N ARG A 126 -5.32 26.15 -3.31
CA ARG A 126 -6.17 26.65 -4.41
C ARG A 126 -7.53 27.17 -3.90
N HIS A 127 -7.99 26.61 -2.80
CA HIS A 127 -9.28 26.87 -2.17
C HIS A 127 -9.09 27.19 -0.68
N PRO A 128 -8.40 28.31 -0.34
CA PRO A 128 -7.92 28.55 1.03
C PRO A 128 -9.01 28.96 2.01
N THR A 129 -10.20 29.36 1.54
CA THR A 129 -11.20 29.97 2.41
C THR A 129 -12.57 29.33 2.22
N LYS A 130 -13.19 28.89 3.34
CA LYS A 130 -14.59 28.40 3.35
C LYS A 130 -15.55 29.55 2.99
N GLY A 131 -16.59 29.24 2.26
CA GLY A 131 -17.62 30.20 1.85
C GLY A 131 -17.26 31.04 0.61
N THR A 132 -16.03 31.00 0.14
CA THR A 132 -15.59 31.63 -1.10
C THR A 132 -14.64 30.72 -1.84
N ASN A 133 -14.88 30.49 -3.13
CA ASN A 133 -14.03 29.58 -3.94
C ASN A 133 -13.93 28.17 -3.33
N GLU A 134 -15.06 27.60 -2.90
CA GLU A 134 -15.15 26.25 -2.41
C GLU A 134 -14.94 25.22 -3.52
N ALA A 135 -14.45 24.04 -3.15
CA ALA A 135 -14.29 22.92 -4.07
C ALA A 135 -14.82 21.64 -3.47
N LYS A 136 -15.47 20.85 -4.29
CA LYS A 136 -16.04 19.54 -3.96
C LYS A 136 -15.19 18.42 -4.55
N VAL A 137 -14.89 17.41 -3.75
CA VAL A 137 -14.01 16.30 -4.12
C VAL A 137 -14.74 14.97 -4.08
N ALA A 138 -14.64 14.20 -5.14
CA ALA A 138 -14.89 12.77 -5.13
C ALA A 138 -13.56 12.06 -4.79
N TRP A 139 -13.51 11.36 -3.64
CA TRP A 139 -12.31 10.76 -3.05
C TRP A 139 -12.31 9.24 -3.19
N PHE A 140 -11.21 8.68 -3.73
CA PHE A 140 -11.01 7.25 -4.00
C PHE A 140 -9.74 6.76 -3.29
N PRO A 141 -9.77 6.56 -1.96
CA PRO A 141 -8.57 6.28 -1.18
C PRO A 141 -7.95 4.92 -1.41
N GLY A 142 -8.69 3.96 -1.97
CA GLY A 142 -8.23 2.60 -2.19
C GLY A 142 -8.91 1.54 -1.31
N PRO A 143 -8.32 0.33 -1.15
CA PRO A 143 -8.91 -0.77 -0.38
C PRO A 143 -8.81 -0.51 1.13
N LYS A 144 -9.96 -0.40 1.80
CA LYS A 144 -10.13 0.11 3.17
C LYS A 144 -9.26 -0.62 4.22
N GLU A 145 -9.07 -1.92 4.09
CA GLU A 145 -8.37 -2.75 5.07
C GLU A 145 -6.85 -2.87 4.81
N SER A 146 -6.35 -2.23 3.76
CA SER A 146 -4.93 -2.27 3.42
C SER A 146 -4.06 -1.46 4.38
N GLY A 147 -2.78 -1.81 4.47
CA GLY A 147 -1.84 -1.20 5.42
C GLY A 147 -1.40 0.22 5.08
N TRP A 148 -1.95 0.85 4.04
CA TRP A 148 -1.54 2.19 3.61
C TRP A 148 -2.73 3.18 3.51
N VAL A 149 -3.93 2.69 3.25
CA VAL A 149 -5.10 3.52 2.92
C VAL A 149 -5.56 4.36 4.12
N GLY A 150 -5.55 3.82 5.34
CA GLY A 150 -5.89 4.60 6.53
C GLY A 150 -5.01 5.83 6.67
N PHE A 151 -3.69 5.65 6.51
CA PHE A 151 -2.72 6.75 6.63
C PHE A 151 -2.88 7.80 5.52
N ILE A 152 -3.07 7.39 4.27
CA ILE A 152 -3.25 8.36 3.17
C ILE A 152 -4.57 9.12 3.32
N ASN A 153 -5.63 8.45 3.78
CA ASN A 153 -6.92 9.05 4.07
C ASN A 153 -6.81 10.11 5.17
N ASP A 154 -6.21 9.77 6.31
CA ASP A 154 -6.02 10.70 7.42
C ASP A 154 -5.16 11.91 6.98
N GLY A 155 -4.08 11.65 6.25
CA GLY A 155 -3.24 12.72 5.71
C GLY A 155 -4.00 13.63 4.75
N PHE A 156 -4.85 13.10 3.88
CA PHE A 156 -5.66 13.91 2.97
C PHE A 156 -6.65 14.80 3.73
N HIS A 157 -7.37 14.23 4.71
CA HIS A 157 -8.28 14.99 5.56
C HIS A 157 -7.56 16.14 6.31
N ASP A 158 -6.40 15.84 6.90
CA ASP A 158 -5.59 16.88 7.58
C ASP A 158 -5.06 17.93 6.59
N GLY A 159 -4.75 17.51 5.36
CA GLY A 159 -4.28 18.40 4.31
C GLY A 159 -5.32 19.42 3.84
N ILE A 160 -6.61 19.05 3.85
CA ILE A 160 -7.72 19.95 3.46
C ILE A 160 -8.37 20.66 4.65
N ALA A 161 -7.95 20.34 5.89
CA ALA A 161 -8.51 20.99 7.07
C ALA A 161 -8.39 22.52 6.96
N ASP A 162 -9.39 23.23 7.48
CA ASP A 162 -9.45 24.70 7.49
C ASP A 162 -9.43 25.38 6.10
N SER A 163 -9.69 24.63 5.02
CA SER A 163 -9.79 25.13 3.65
C SER A 163 -11.25 25.15 3.13
N GLY A 164 -11.45 25.64 1.91
CA GLY A 164 -12.72 25.59 1.19
C GLY A 164 -12.96 24.24 0.48
N VAL A 165 -12.18 23.19 0.77
CA VAL A 165 -12.32 21.87 0.16
C VAL A 165 -13.22 20.98 0.99
N SER A 166 -14.20 20.34 0.35
CA SER A 166 -15.11 19.37 0.98
C SER A 166 -15.14 18.05 0.21
N ILE A 167 -15.21 16.93 0.91
CA ILE A 167 -15.39 15.60 0.28
C ILE A 167 -16.90 15.36 0.18
N VAL A 168 -17.41 15.19 -1.03
CA VAL A 168 -18.85 14.97 -1.31
C VAL A 168 -19.17 13.52 -1.66
N ALA A 169 -18.18 12.74 -2.11
CA ALA A 169 -18.32 11.32 -2.39
C ALA A 169 -17.06 10.58 -2.00
N VAL A 170 -17.21 9.37 -1.45
CA VAL A 170 -16.08 8.48 -1.13
C VAL A 170 -16.40 7.08 -1.65
N LYS A 171 -15.51 6.49 -2.44
CA LYS A 171 -15.60 5.10 -2.88
C LYS A 171 -14.34 4.33 -2.53
N TRP A 172 -14.53 3.26 -1.77
CA TRP A 172 -13.47 2.35 -1.37
C TRP A 172 -13.43 1.15 -2.31
N GLY A 173 -12.26 0.74 -2.74
CA GLY A 173 -12.11 -0.44 -3.59
C GLY A 173 -10.67 -0.78 -3.88
N ASP A 174 -10.44 -1.99 -4.41
CA ASP A 174 -9.09 -2.45 -4.75
C ASP A 174 -8.47 -1.59 -5.85
N THR A 175 -7.16 -1.63 -5.96
CA THR A 175 -6.40 -0.93 -7.00
C THR A 175 -6.61 -1.58 -8.37
N GLY A 176 -6.36 -0.81 -9.40
CA GLY A 176 -6.45 -1.27 -10.78
C GLY A 176 -7.43 -0.45 -11.61
N LYS A 177 -7.07 -0.25 -12.88
CA LYS A 177 -7.76 0.66 -13.80
C LYS A 177 -9.26 0.37 -13.94
N GLU A 178 -9.63 -0.90 -14.07
CA GLU A 178 -11.03 -1.29 -14.30
C GLU A 178 -11.87 -1.08 -13.04
N ILE A 179 -11.36 -1.46 -11.88
CA ILE A 179 -12.04 -1.29 -10.59
C ILE A 179 -12.26 0.20 -10.32
N GLN A 180 -11.21 1.01 -10.43
CA GLN A 180 -11.29 2.45 -10.18
C GLN A 180 -12.20 3.16 -11.19
N ARG A 181 -12.22 2.72 -12.46
CA ARG A 181 -13.16 3.22 -13.45
C ARG A 181 -14.61 2.92 -13.07
N ASN A 182 -14.91 1.71 -12.61
CA ASN A 182 -16.26 1.33 -12.20
C ASN A 182 -16.71 2.13 -10.98
N LEU A 183 -15.84 2.31 -9.98
CA LEU A 183 -16.11 3.16 -8.81
C LEU A 183 -16.39 4.62 -9.21
N LEU A 184 -15.64 5.15 -10.16
CA LEU A 184 -15.90 6.48 -10.70
C LEU A 184 -17.25 6.56 -11.42
N GLN A 185 -17.59 5.54 -12.21
CA GLN A 185 -18.88 5.48 -12.89
C GLN A 185 -20.04 5.46 -11.88
N GLU A 186 -19.94 4.68 -10.80
CA GLU A 186 -20.93 4.68 -9.72
C GLU A 186 -21.11 6.09 -9.11
N VAL A 187 -20.02 6.83 -8.87
CA VAL A 187 -20.13 8.21 -8.36
C VAL A 187 -20.85 9.11 -9.37
N LEU A 188 -20.51 9.00 -10.66
CA LEU A 188 -21.14 9.80 -11.71
C LEU A 188 -22.64 9.49 -11.92
N GLU A 189 -23.08 8.28 -11.58
CA GLU A 189 -24.50 7.88 -11.57
C GLU A 189 -25.23 8.44 -10.33
N GLU A 190 -24.52 8.63 -9.21
CA GLU A 190 -25.08 9.16 -7.96
C GLU A 190 -25.10 10.70 -7.93
N THR A 191 -24.07 11.33 -8.47
CA THR A 191 -23.90 12.80 -8.50
C THR A 191 -22.86 13.24 -9.52
N ASP A 192 -23.07 14.39 -10.12
CA ASP A 192 -22.09 15.14 -10.92
C ASP A 192 -21.60 16.42 -10.22
N ASP A 193 -22.04 16.64 -8.98
CA ASP A 193 -21.73 17.84 -8.19
C ASP A 193 -20.36 17.71 -7.47
N PHE A 194 -19.28 17.64 -8.24
CA PHE A 194 -17.91 17.71 -7.74
C PHE A 194 -16.97 18.36 -8.76
N ASP A 195 -15.92 19.01 -8.25
CA ASP A 195 -14.94 19.77 -9.04
C ASP A 195 -13.67 18.95 -9.30
N TYR A 196 -13.35 18.01 -8.40
CA TYR A 196 -12.14 17.21 -8.44
C TYR A 196 -12.42 15.73 -8.20
N ILE A 197 -11.67 14.90 -8.92
CA ILE A 197 -11.52 13.48 -8.66
C ILE A 197 -10.11 13.28 -8.10
N VAL A 198 -10.02 12.66 -6.92
CA VAL A 198 -8.75 12.39 -6.24
C VAL A 198 -8.68 10.91 -5.85
N GLY A 199 -7.54 10.25 -6.19
CA GLY A 199 -7.33 8.82 -5.92
C GLY A 199 -5.87 8.41 -6.05
#